data_044d78a9dcfd8982bb96dd53985788aa
#
_entry.id   044d78a9dcfd8982bb96dd53985788aa
#
_cell.length_a   1.000
_cell.length_b   1.000
_cell.length_c   1.000
_cell.angle_alpha   90.00
_cell.angle_beta   90.00
_cell.angle_gamma   90.00
#
_symmetry.space_group_name_H-M   'P 1'
#
loop_
_entity.id
_entity.type
_entity.pdbx_description
1 polymer ?
#
loop_
_entity_poly.entity_id
_entity_poly.type
_entity_poly.pdbx_seq_one_letter_code
_entity_poly.pdbx_strand_id
1 'polypeptide(L)'
;MNNTIVGMGEVLWDMLPEGKQLGGAPANFAYHASQFGFDSRVISAVGDDRLGDEILESFDDKQLKYFIQRVPYPTGTVQVQPDENGIPGYEIKEKVAWDNIPFTPGLETVSYTHLTLPTILLV
;
A
#
# COMPACT_ATOMS: atom_id res chain seq x y z
N MET A 1 -20.04 -9.84 15.32
CA MET A 1 -18.83 -10.40 14.73
C MET A 1 -18.26 -9.41 13.75
N ASN A 2 -17.04 -9.00 13.99
CA ASN A 2 -16.43 -8.00 13.13
C ASN A 2 -15.78 -8.66 11.94
N ASN A 3 -16.21 -8.25 10.76
CA ASN A 3 -15.55 -8.70 9.54
C ASN A 3 -14.31 -7.85 9.30
N THR A 4 -13.18 -8.51 9.28
CA THR A 4 -11.91 -7.85 9.00
C THR A 4 -11.58 -8.00 7.52
N ILE A 5 -11.26 -6.89 6.88
CA ILE A 5 -10.86 -6.86 5.48
C ILE A 5 -9.39 -6.45 5.44
N VAL A 6 -8.60 -7.20 4.69
CA VAL A 6 -7.17 -6.94 4.59
C VAL A 6 -6.81 -6.66 3.14
N GLY A 7 -6.20 -5.51 2.92
CA GLY A 7 -5.55 -5.20 1.66
C GLY A 7 -4.07 -5.45 1.79
N MET A 8 -3.53 -6.37 1.01
CA MET A 8 -2.13 -6.74 1.10
C MET A 8 -1.43 -6.51 -0.23
N GLY A 9 -0.30 -5.86 -0.19
CA GLY A 9 0.51 -5.67 -1.38
C GLY A 9 1.10 -4.27 -1.45
N GLU A 10 0.96 -3.63 -2.58
CA GLU A 10 1.66 -2.38 -2.83
C GLU A 10 1.11 -1.19 -2.06
N VAL A 11 2.02 -0.43 -1.50
CA VAL A 11 1.81 0.97 -1.11
C VAL A 11 2.95 1.77 -1.72
N LEU A 12 2.63 2.89 -2.29
CA LEU A 12 3.60 3.64 -3.05
C LEU A 12 3.18 5.09 -3.22
N TRP A 13 4.09 5.87 -3.75
CA TRP A 13 3.80 7.23 -4.15
C TRP A 13 3.76 7.32 -5.68
N ASP A 14 2.67 7.85 -6.20
CA ASP A 14 2.59 8.25 -7.61
C ASP A 14 3.25 9.62 -7.72
N MET A 15 4.37 9.67 -8.42
CA MET A 15 5.15 10.89 -8.58
C MET A 15 4.67 11.63 -9.82
N LEU A 16 3.77 12.58 -9.61
CA LEU A 16 3.16 13.37 -10.66
C LEU A 16 3.93 14.68 -10.85
N PRO A 17 3.83 15.31 -12.01
CA PRO A 17 4.50 16.61 -12.22
C PRO A 17 4.08 17.66 -11.20
N GLU A 18 2.84 17.65 -10.76
CA GLU A 18 2.31 18.61 -9.78
C GLU A 18 2.55 18.19 -8.32
N GLY A 19 3.09 17.02 -8.09
CA GLY A 19 3.35 16.53 -6.74
C GLY A 19 3.06 15.05 -6.61
N LYS A 20 3.36 14.49 -5.45
CA LYS A 20 3.13 13.06 -5.24
C LYS A 20 1.77 12.80 -4.63
N GLN A 21 1.20 11.66 -4.97
CA GLN A 21 -0.06 11.19 -4.40
C GLN A 21 0.12 9.76 -3.90
N LEU A 22 -0.51 9.48 -2.78
CA LEU A 22 -0.50 8.12 -2.23
C LEU A 22 -1.28 7.20 -3.13
N GLY A 23 -0.68 6.07 -3.48
CA GLY A 23 -1.27 5.09 -4.37
C GLY A 23 -1.10 3.69 -3.83
N GLY A 24 -1.57 2.73 -4.63
CA GLY A 24 -1.56 1.34 -4.28
C GLY A 24 -2.98 0.80 -4.12
N ALA A 25 -3.35 -0.15 -4.96
CA ALA A 25 -4.71 -0.69 -4.96
C ALA A 25 -5.11 -1.30 -3.61
N PRO A 26 -4.24 -2.08 -2.92
CA PRO A 26 -4.62 -2.65 -1.64
C PRO A 26 -4.95 -1.61 -0.57
N ALA A 27 -4.19 -0.53 -0.51
CA ALA A 27 -4.45 0.53 0.45
C ALA A 27 -5.74 1.27 0.13
N ASN A 28 -5.97 1.57 -1.14
CA ASN A 28 -7.21 2.21 -1.56
C ASN A 28 -8.42 1.34 -1.25
N PHE A 29 -8.32 0.05 -1.52
CA PHE A 29 -9.38 -0.89 -1.21
C PHE A 29 -9.70 -0.92 0.28
N ALA A 30 -8.67 -1.02 1.11
CA ALA A 30 -8.85 -1.06 2.56
C ALA A 30 -9.46 0.24 3.08
N TYR A 31 -9.01 1.37 2.55
CA TYR A 31 -9.56 2.66 2.96
C TYR A 31 -11.05 2.76 2.63
N HIS A 32 -11.44 2.41 1.41
CA HIS A 32 -12.85 2.46 1.03
C HIS A 32 -13.69 1.49 1.85
N ALA A 33 -13.18 0.30 2.11
CA ALA A 33 -13.89 -0.66 2.96
C ALA A 33 -14.10 -0.10 4.37
N SER A 34 -13.11 0.62 4.90
CA SER A 34 -13.24 1.22 6.22
C SER A 34 -14.35 2.27 6.26
N GLN A 35 -14.58 2.96 5.16
CA GLN A 35 -15.64 3.95 5.06
C GLN A 35 -17.03 3.31 5.10
N PHE A 36 -17.13 2.04 4.78
CA PHE A 36 -18.37 1.28 4.90
C PHE A 36 -18.52 0.57 6.24
N GLY A 37 -17.64 0.87 7.19
CA GLY A 37 -17.76 0.34 8.54
C GLY A 37 -17.04 -0.98 8.78
N PHE A 38 -16.27 -1.49 7.81
CA PHE A 38 -15.49 -2.69 8.02
C PHE A 38 -14.21 -2.39 8.81
N ASP A 39 -13.76 -3.39 9.56
CA ASP A 39 -12.43 -3.33 10.18
C ASP A 39 -11.39 -3.63 9.11
N SER A 40 -10.84 -2.58 8.52
CA SER A 40 -9.93 -2.71 7.39
C SER A 40 -8.49 -2.49 7.82
N ARG A 41 -7.60 -3.29 7.24
CA ARG A 41 -6.16 -3.22 7.54
C ARG A 41 -5.37 -3.33 6.26
N VAL A 42 -4.21 -2.67 6.25
CA VAL A 42 -3.26 -2.75 5.14
C VAL A 42 -2.03 -3.50 5.60
N ILE A 43 -1.62 -4.48 4.81
CA ILE A 43 -0.37 -5.19 5.04
C ILE A 43 0.57 -4.87 3.88
N SER A 44 1.71 -4.30 4.20
CA SER A 44 2.69 -3.93 3.18
C SER A 44 4.07 -3.74 3.81
N ALA A 45 4.96 -3.12 3.09
CA ALA A 45 6.27 -2.74 3.58
C ALA A 45 6.69 -1.41 2.99
N VAL A 46 7.44 -0.65 3.76
CA VAL A 46 8.05 0.60 3.32
C VAL A 46 9.54 0.57 3.61
N GLY A 47 10.28 1.46 2.99
CA GLY A 47 11.69 1.61 3.27
C GLY A 47 11.94 2.41 4.53
N ASP A 48 13.19 2.40 4.97
CA ASP A 48 13.63 3.24 6.06
C ASP A 48 14.04 4.60 5.49
N ASP A 49 13.04 5.31 5.00
CA ASP A 49 13.22 6.57 4.30
C ASP A 49 12.06 7.51 4.58
N ARG A 50 12.18 8.74 4.13
CA ARG A 50 11.18 9.76 4.36
C ARG A 50 9.86 9.45 3.67
N LEU A 51 9.90 8.87 2.48
CA LEU A 51 8.69 8.49 1.76
C LEU A 51 7.90 7.44 2.54
N GLY A 52 8.60 6.51 3.19
CA GLY A 52 7.96 5.55 4.08
C GLY A 52 7.32 6.20 5.28
N ASP A 53 8.02 7.15 5.90
CA ASP A 53 7.47 7.90 7.03
C ASP A 53 6.18 8.62 6.63
N GLU A 54 6.17 9.24 5.47
CA GLU A 54 5.01 9.96 5.00
C GLU A 54 3.82 9.05 4.69
N ILE A 55 4.08 7.82 4.23
CA ILE A 55 3.00 6.85 4.04
C ILE A 55 2.33 6.51 5.37
N LEU A 56 3.14 6.23 6.40
CA LEU A 56 2.59 5.89 7.70
C LEU A 56 1.82 7.06 8.29
N GLU A 57 2.32 8.27 8.14
CA GLU A 57 1.63 9.46 8.58
C GLU A 57 0.27 9.62 7.88
N SER A 58 0.23 9.35 6.58
CA SER A 58 -1.02 9.42 5.82
C SER A 58 -2.05 8.42 6.33
N PHE A 59 -1.61 7.20 6.64
CA PHE A 59 -2.52 6.19 7.16
C PHE A 59 -3.01 6.56 8.55
N ASP A 60 -2.15 7.11 9.38
CA ASP A 60 -2.56 7.59 10.71
C ASP A 60 -3.60 8.71 10.59
N ASP A 61 -3.40 9.65 9.69
CA ASP A 61 -4.33 10.74 9.46
C ASP A 61 -5.70 10.25 8.99
N LYS A 62 -5.72 9.18 8.20
CA LYS A 62 -6.95 8.57 7.72
C LYS A 62 -7.54 7.58 8.71
N GLN A 63 -6.88 7.36 9.82
CA GLN A 63 -7.28 6.37 10.83
C GLN A 63 -7.38 4.96 10.23
N LEU A 64 -6.56 4.67 9.25
CA LEU A 64 -6.50 3.38 8.59
C LEU A 64 -5.48 2.50 9.31
N LYS A 65 -5.94 1.35 9.77
CA LYS A 65 -5.06 0.41 10.47
C LYS A 65 -4.12 -0.26 9.49
N TYR A 66 -2.91 -0.53 9.94
CA TYR A 66 -1.93 -1.16 9.09
C TYR A 66 -0.96 -2.04 9.88
N PHE A 67 -0.39 -3.00 9.18
CA PHE A 67 0.77 -3.74 9.63
C PHE A 67 1.82 -3.57 8.53
N ILE A 68 2.71 -2.62 8.72
CA ILE A 68 3.69 -2.25 7.71
C ILE A 68 5.08 -2.33 8.33
N GLN A 69 5.92 -3.14 7.72
CA GLN A 69 7.28 -3.35 8.18
C GLN A 69 8.23 -2.48 7.38
N ARG A 70 9.35 -2.13 7.99
CA ARG A 70 10.42 -1.46 7.27
C ARG A 70 11.41 -2.50 6.78
N VAL A 71 11.81 -2.37 5.53
CA VAL A 71 12.71 -3.32 4.88
C VAL A 71 13.87 -2.57 4.24
N PRO A 72 14.99 -3.26 3.93
CA PRO A 72 16.17 -2.60 3.34
C PRO A 72 16.02 -2.35 1.84
N TYR A 73 14.86 -1.88 1.43
CA TYR A 73 14.56 -1.50 0.06
C TYR A 73 13.87 -0.14 0.10
N PRO A 74 13.99 0.67 -0.94
CA PRO A 74 13.33 1.97 -0.94
C PRO A 74 11.81 1.83 -1.00
N THR A 75 11.12 2.79 -0.42
CA THR A 75 9.66 2.88 -0.52
C THR A 75 9.26 2.98 -1.99
N GLY A 76 8.19 2.27 -2.35
CA GLY A 76 7.77 2.19 -3.75
C GLY A 76 7.35 3.54 -4.33
N THR A 77 7.73 3.77 -5.57
CA THR A 77 7.30 4.94 -6.32
C THR A 77 6.96 4.55 -7.75
N VAL A 78 6.05 5.29 -8.34
CA VAL A 78 5.73 5.19 -9.75
C VAL A 78 5.90 6.57 -10.35
N GLN A 79 6.72 6.65 -11.39
CA GLN A 79 6.88 7.90 -12.13
C GLN A 79 5.78 8.00 -13.17
N VAL A 80 5.05 9.11 -13.13
CA VAL A 80 3.98 9.35 -14.08
C VAL A 80 4.36 10.57 -14.91
N GLN A 81 4.68 10.33 -16.18
CA GLN A 81 5.05 11.40 -17.09
C GLN A 81 4.21 11.31 -18.35
N PRO A 82 3.56 12.40 -18.77
CA PRO A 82 2.84 12.40 -20.03
C PRO A 82 3.82 12.37 -21.20
N ASP A 83 3.43 11.69 -22.26
CA ASP A 83 4.19 11.71 -23.52
C ASP A 83 3.89 12.99 -24.31
N GLU A 84 4.39 13.05 -25.53
CA GLU A 84 4.22 14.21 -26.42
C GLU A 84 2.75 14.51 -26.72
N ASN A 85 1.90 13.49 -26.63
CA ASN A 85 0.47 13.61 -26.91
C ASN A 85 -0.35 13.76 -25.62
N GLY A 86 0.29 13.92 -24.47
CA GLY A 86 -0.40 14.01 -23.19
C GLY A 86 -0.88 12.70 -22.63
N ILE A 87 -0.48 11.56 -23.22
CA ILE A 87 -0.85 10.25 -22.72
C ILE A 87 0.06 9.87 -21.55
N PRO A 88 -0.51 9.49 -20.39
CA PRO A 88 0.31 9.16 -19.23
C PRO A 88 1.19 7.94 -19.50
N GLY A 89 2.47 8.06 -19.21
CA GLY A 89 3.38 6.93 -19.15
C GLY A 89 3.72 6.63 -17.70
N TYR A 90 3.85 5.36 -17.38
CA TYR A 90 4.12 4.92 -16.02
C TYR A 90 5.43 4.18 -15.98
N GLU A 91 6.29 4.54 -15.03
CA GLU A 91 7.50 3.79 -14.76
C GLU A 91 7.42 3.23 -13.35
N ILE A 92 7.22 1.92 -13.25
CA ILE A 92 7.12 1.22 -11.98
C ILE A 92 8.53 0.78 -11.58
N LYS A 93 9.00 1.26 -10.44
CA LYS A 93 10.32 0.89 -9.95
C LYS A 93 10.30 -0.55 -9.43
N GLU A 94 11.37 -1.29 -9.76
CA GLU A 94 11.57 -2.63 -9.24
C GLU A 94 12.42 -2.60 -7.97
N LYS A 95 12.46 -3.72 -7.25
CA LYS A 95 13.25 -3.89 -6.02
C LYS A 95 12.92 -2.84 -4.99
N VAL A 96 11.63 -2.65 -4.76
CA VAL A 96 11.13 -1.71 -3.77
C VAL A 96 10.52 -2.45 -2.59
N ALA A 97 10.21 -1.69 -1.55
CA ALA A 97 9.81 -2.25 -0.27
C ALA A 97 8.56 -3.12 -0.35
N TRP A 98 7.49 -2.66 -1.00
CA TRP A 98 6.23 -3.42 -1.01
C TRP A 98 6.35 -4.77 -1.72
N ASP A 99 7.33 -4.93 -2.57
CA ASP A 99 7.59 -6.20 -3.27
C ASP A 99 8.40 -7.16 -2.41
N ASN A 100 8.74 -6.77 -1.21
CA ASN A 100 9.55 -7.55 -0.28
C ASN A 100 8.95 -7.58 1.11
N ILE A 101 7.66 -7.86 1.20
CA ILE A 101 6.95 -7.93 2.48
C ILE A 101 7.40 -9.18 3.23
N PRO A 102 8.03 -9.03 4.41
CA PRO A 102 8.46 -10.21 5.15
C PRO A 102 7.29 -10.97 5.73
N PHE A 103 7.38 -12.29 5.70
CA PHE A 103 6.42 -13.13 6.39
C PHE A 103 6.88 -13.34 7.83
N THR A 104 6.11 -12.86 8.78
CA THR A 104 6.43 -12.96 10.20
C THR A 104 5.21 -13.44 10.97
N PRO A 105 5.39 -13.95 12.20
CA PRO A 105 4.25 -14.33 13.03
C PRO A 105 3.26 -13.19 13.27
N GLY A 106 3.75 -11.95 13.35
CA GLY A 106 2.89 -10.79 13.47
C GLY A 106 1.97 -10.62 12.28
N LEU A 107 2.48 -10.87 11.09
CA LEU A 107 1.70 -10.83 9.86
C LEU A 107 0.57 -11.85 9.90
N GLU A 108 0.87 -13.05 10.33
CA GLU A 108 -0.11 -14.11 10.43
C GLU A 108 -1.23 -13.72 11.39
N THR A 109 -0.90 -13.12 12.51
CA THR A 109 -1.89 -12.65 13.47
C THR A 109 -2.79 -11.58 12.89
N VAL A 110 -2.26 -10.67 12.11
CA VAL A 110 -3.01 -9.56 11.52
C VAL A 110 -3.93 -10.05 10.41
N SER A 111 -3.42 -10.92 9.55
CA SER A 111 -4.19 -11.43 8.40
C SER A 111 -5.14 -12.54 8.78
N TYR A 112 -4.88 -13.18 9.91
CA TYR A 112 -5.66 -14.29 10.37
C TYR A 112 -5.80 -15.36 9.30
N THR A 113 -6.85 -16.15 9.34
CA THR A 113 -6.93 -17.37 8.54
C THR A 113 -7.56 -17.20 7.17
N HIS A 114 -7.95 -16.00 6.81
CA HIS A 114 -8.81 -15.84 5.65
C HIS A 114 -8.17 -15.08 4.50
N LEU A 115 -6.87 -15.15 4.39
CA LEU A 115 -6.22 -14.54 3.27
C LEU A 115 -6.34 -15.44 2.06
N THR A 116 -7.39 -15.27 1.32
CA THR A 116 -7.53 -15.93 0.03
C THR A 116 -6.99 -14.98 -1.02
N LEU A 117 -5.73 -15.16 -1.27
CA LEU A 117 -4.97 -14.21 -2.00
C LEU A 117 -5.49 -13.77 -3.33
N PRO A 118 -5.71 -14.65 -4.26
CA PRO A 118 -5.80 -14.20 -5.64
C PRO A 118 -6.98 -13.32 -5.91
N THR A 119 -8.02 -13.55 -5.20
CA THR A 119 -9.27 -12.94 -5.53
C THR A 119 -9.35 -11.51 -5.13
N ILE A 120 -8.74 -11.23 -4.06
CA ILE A 120 -9.00 -9.99 -3.39
C ILE A 120 -8.10 -8.92 -3.87
N LEU A 121 -6.91 -9.34 -4.17
CA LEU A 121 -5.84 -8.41 -4.41
C LEU A 121 -5.88 -7.77 -5.76
N LEU A 122 -6.69 -8.30 -6.60
CA LEU A 122 -6.73 -7.85 -7.97
C LEU A 122 -7.71 -6.74 -8.23
N VAL A 123 -8.32 -6.29 -7.22
CA VAL A 123 -9.33 -5.25 -7.40
C VAL A 123 -8.74 -3.85 -7.49
#